data_ae9a70b6950ee6574e551a0c9c003fd3
#
_entry.id   ae9a70b6950ee6574e551a0c9c003fd3
#
_cell.length_a   1.000
_cell.length_b   1.000
_cell.length_c   1.000
_cell.angle_alpha   90.00
_cell.angle_beta   90.00
_cell.angle_gamma   90.00
#
_symmetry.space_group_name_H-M   'P 1'
#
loop_
_entity.id
_entity.type
_entity.pdbx_description
1 polymer ?
#
loop_
_entity_poly.entity_id
_entity_poly.type
_entity_poly.pdbx_seq_one_letter_code
_entity_poly.pdbx_strand_id
1 'polypeptide(L)'
;VKESKRFSEGQKRVLVDIDETISTYPGKRIYKLAEPIKENIDKINTLYKIGWHVTYWTARGSVSQVDSYEFTIKQLKGWGCKFHELIVGYREGPFCWPTKPHFDMVIDDKAKRIEEL
;
A
#
# COMPACT_ATOMS: atom_id res chain seq x y z
N VAL A 1 -5.02 3.85 -26.58
CA VAL A 1 -4.52 3.90 -25.88
C VAL A 1 -3.90 3.41 -25.23
N LYS A 2 -3.53 3.48 -24.96
CA LYS A 2 -2.92 3.22 -24.41
C LYS A 2 -2.42 3.24 -23.51
N GLU A 3 -2.38 3.25 -23.25
CA GLU A 3 -2.01 3.42 -22.28
C GLU A 3 -1.33 2.88 -21.52
N SER A 4 -0.87 3.57 -20.86
CA SER A 4 0.02 2.91 -19.99
C SER A 4 -0.78 2.02 -19.08
N LYS A 5 -0.57 0.77 -19.17
CA LYS A 5 -1.23 -0.16 -18.29
C LYS A 5 -0.34 -0.32 -17.07
N ARG A 6 -0.93 -0.12 -15.89
CA ARG A 6 -0.21 -0.28 -14.65
C ARG A 6 0.05 -1.74 -14.32
N PHE A 7 -0.67 -2.63 -15.00
CA PHE A 7 -0.53 -4.07 -14.79
C PHE A 7 -0.85 -4.78 -16.08
N SER A 8 -0.33 -5.99 -16.23
CA SER A 8 -0.56 -6.81 -17.39
C SER A 8 -1.92 -7.46 -17.35
N GLU A 9 -2.46 -7.75 -18.53
CA GLU A 9 -3.71 -8.49 -18.62
C GLU A 9 -3.55 -9.84 -17.92
N GLY A 10 -4.53 -10.20 -17.11
CA GLY A 10 -4.48 -11.45 -16.35
C GLY A 10 -3.64 -11.42 -15.11
N GLN A 11 -2.92 -10.32 -14.88
CA GLN A 11 -2.11 -10.18 -13.67
C GLN A 11 -3.02 -9.97 -12.47
N LYS A 12 -2.77 -10.70 -11.40
CA LYS A 12 -3.54 -10.53 -10.17
C LYS A 12 -3.05 -9.31 -9.42
N ARG A 13 -3.95 -8.67 -8.71
CA ARG A 13 -3.70 -7.40 -8.03
C ARG A 13 -4.06 -7.50 -6.56
N VAL A 14 -3.16 -7.01 -5.72
CA VAL A 14 -3.41 -6.97 -4.28
C VAL A 14 -3.28 -5.55 -3.77
N LEU A 15 -4.22 -5.15 -2.93
CA LEU A 15 -4.20 -3.87 -2.23
C LEU A 15 -3.81 -4.15 -0.78
N VAL A 16 -2.78 -3.47 -0.28
CA VAL A 16 -2.23 -3.75 1.05
C VAL A 16 -2.23 -2.46 1.87
N ASP A 17 -2.92 -2.49 3.00
CA ASP A 17 -2.87 -1.39 3.95
C ASP A 17 -1.49 -1.33 4.61
N ILE A 18 -1.05 -0.14 4.98
CA ILE A 18 0.28 0.04 5.56
C ILE A 18 0.22 -0.04 7.08
N ASP A 19 -0.47 0.93 7.69
CA ASP A 19 -0.42 1.10 9.14
C ASP A 19 -1.19 -0.02 9.84
N GLU A 20 -0.53 -0.68 10.78
CA GLU A 20 -1.02 -1.82 11.55
C GLU A 20 -1.18 -3.09 10.70
N THR A 21 -0.67 -3.09 9.48
CA THR A 21 -0.67 -4.29 8.62
C THR A 21 0.76 -4.71 8.30
N ILE A 22 1.57 -3.80 7.76
CA ILE A 22 3.00 -4.06 7.56
C ILE A 22 3.88 -3.21 8.46
N SER A 23 3.29 -2.37 9.29
CA SER A 23 4.01 -1.55 10.24
C SER A 23 3.21 -1.43 11.52
N THR A 24 3.89 -1.09 12.60
CA THR A 24 3.26 -0.86 13.88
C THR A 24 3.92 0.35 14.55
N TYR A 25 3.39 0.77 15.69
CA TYR A 25 3.89 1.93 16.40
C TYR A 25 4.20 1.57 17.85
N PRO A 26 5.36 2.02 18.37
CA PRO A 26 5.70 1.73 19.77
C PRO A 26 4.83 2.50 20.76
N GLY A 27 4.17 3.56 20.30
CA GLY A 27 3.32 4.38 21.16
C GLY A 27 2.30 5.10 20.31
N LYS A 28 2.31 6.43 20.35
CA LYS A 28 1.40 7.21 19.53
C LYS A 28 1.69 6.98 18.05
N ARG A 29 0.65 7.11 17.25
CA ARG A 29 0.79 6.93 15.80
C ARG A 29 1.45 8.18 15.20
N ILE A 30 2.77 8.19 15.25
CA ILE A 30 3.59 9.20 14.60
C ILE A 30 4.27 8.49 13.44
N TYR A 31 3.93 8.87 12.21
CA TYR A 31 4.30 8.09 11.02
C TYR A 31 5.80 7.86 10.87
N LYS A 32 6.62 8.85 11.25
CA LYS A 32 8.06 8.67 11.13
C LYS A 32 8.63 7.70 12.16
N LEU A 33 7.84 7.35 13.18
CA LEU A 33 8.26 6.40 14.20
C LEU A 33 7.70 5.00 13.97
N ALA A 34 7.01 4.80 12.85
CA ALA A 34 6.49 3.49 12.52
C ALA A 34 7.63 2.48 12.39
N GLU A 35 7.37 1.27 12.85
CA GLU A 35 8.35 0.18 12.77
C GLU A 35 7.82 -0.91 11.86
N PRO A 36 8.68 -1.45 10.98
CA PRO A 36 8.22 -2.45 10.02
C PRO A 36 7.96 -3.79 10.70
N ILE A 37 6.92 -4.48 10.22
CA ILE A 37 6.68 -5.86 10.60
C ILE A 37 7.29 -6.72 9.51
N LYS A 38 8.52 -7.13 9.71
CA LYS A 38 9.35 -7.73 8.68
C LYS A 38 8.71 -8.96 8.06
N GLU A 39 8.13 -9.84 8.88
CA GLU A 39 7.54 -11.06 8.34
C GLU A 39 6.35 -10.76 7.44
N ASN A 40 5.59 -9.70 7.74
CA ASN A 40 4.46 -9.33 6.89
C ASN A 40 4.94 -8.71 5.59
N ILE A 41 5.98 -7.88 5.66
CA ILE A 41 6.57 -7.31 4.46
C ILE A 41 7.11 -8.43 3.56
N ASP A 42 7.74 -9.45 4.15
CA ASP A 42 8.28 -10.56 3.36
C ASP A 42 7.17 -11.33 2.64
N LYS A 43 6.01 -11.48 3.29
CA LYS A 43 4.86 -12.12 2.64
C LYS A 43 4.39 -11.34 1.41
N ILE A 44 4.29 -10.02 1.54
CA ILE A 44 3.87 -9.19 0.42
C ILE A 44 4.93 -9.20 -0.68
N ASN A 45 6.21 -9.14 -0.29
CA ASN A 45 7.29 -9.20 -1.27
C ASN A 45 7.27 -10.53 -2.04
N THR A 46 6.82 -11.60 -1.40
CA THR A 46 6.66 -12.88 -2.09
C THR A 46 5.59 -12.79 -3.18
N LEU A 47 4.47 -12.12 -2.88
CA LEU A 47 3.44 -11.91 -3.89
C LEU A 47 3.99 -11.11 -5.07
N TYR A 48 4.76 -10.07 -4.79
CA TYR A 48 5.40 -9.28 -5.83
C TYR A 48 6.30 -10.18 -6.71
N LYS A 49 7.09 -11.02 -6.04
CA LYS A 49 8.05 -11.86 -6.73
C LYS A 49 7.39 -12.88 -7.66
N ILE A 50 6.22 -13.38 -7.27
CA ILE A 50 5.52 -14.37 -8.09
C ILE A 50 4.58 -13.73 -9.11
N GLY A 51 4.61 -12.42 -9.24
CA GLY A 51 3.95 -11.75 -10.35
C GLY A 51 2.71 -10.94 -10.03
N TRP A 52 2.34 -10.81 -8.76
CA TRP A 52 1.20 -9.98 -8.40
C TRP A 52 1.54 -8.51 -8.56
N HIS A 53 0.55 -7.71 -8.97
CA HIS A 53 0.66 -6.26 -8.95
C HIS A 53 0.32 -5.81 -7.53
N VAL A 54 1.28 -5.17 -6.86
CA VAL A 54 1.16 -4.78 -5.45
C VAL A 54 0.94 -3.28 -5.35
N THR A 55 -0.16 -2.90 -4.70
CA THR A 55 -0.48 -1.51 -4.40
C THR A 55 -0.56 -1.35 -2.90
N TYR A 56 0.29 -0.50 -2.33
CA TYR A 56 0.17 -0.11 -0.93
C TYR A 56 -0.77 1.09 -0.82
N TRP A 57 -1.50 1.12 0.28
CA TRP A 57 -2.45 2.19 0.50
C TRP A 57 -2.45 2.61 1.96
N THR A 58 -2.68 3.88 2.17
CA THR A 58 -2.75 4.42 3.53
C THR A 58 -3.67 5.64 3.54
N ALA A 59 -4.36 5.84 4.67
CA ALA A 59 -5.16 7.04 4.85
C ALA A 59 -4.32 8.24 5.32
N ARG A 60 -2.99 8.09 5.41
CA ARG A 60 -2.12 9.19 5.84
C ARG A 60 -2.42 10.44 5.04
N GLY A 61 -2.59 11.54 5.75
CA GLY A 61 -2.86 12.83 5.13
C GLY A 61 -4.33 13.13 4.92
N SER A 62 -5.24 12.16 5.06
CA SER A 62 -6.65 12.41 4.78
C SER A 62 -7.27 13.38 5.77
N VAL A 63 -6.84 13.37 7.02
CA VAL A 63 -7.35 14.29 8.03
C VAL A 63 -6.55 15.60 8.04
N SER A 64 -5.23 15.49 8.03
CA SER A 64 -4.35 16.67 8.11
C SER A 64 -4.30 17.46 6.82
N GLN A 65 -4.68 16.86 5.70
CA GLN A 65 -4.59 17.45 4.36
C GLN A 65 -3.14 17.80 4.02
N VAL A 66 -2.20 16.98 4.49
CA VAL A 66 -0.80 17.10 4.19
C VAL A 66 -0.40 15.93 3.28
N ASP A 67 0.28 16.25 2.18
CA ASP A 67 0.71 15.24 1.21
C ASP A 67 1.85 14.43 1.83
N SER A 68 1.60 13.15 2.10
CA SER A 68 2.57 12.26 2.72
C SER A 68 3.20 11.30 1.72
N TYR A 69 2.98 11.52 0.42
CA TYR A 69 3.39 10.55 -0.59
C TYR A 69 4.90 10.30 -0.59
N GLU A 70 5.70 11.38 -0.68
CA GLU A 70 7.15 11.23 -0.75
C GLU A 70 7.73 10.61 0.52
N PHE A 71 7.22 11.03 1.66
CA PHE A 71 7.66 10.48 2.94
C PHE A 71 7.36 8.97 2.99
N THR A 72 6.15 8.59 2.59
CA THR A 72 5.72 7.19 2.66
C THR A 72 6.50 6.33 1.67
N ILE A 73 6.76 6.84 0.46
CA ILE A 73 7.59 6.12 -0.52
C ILE A 73 8.96 5.83 0.08
N LYS A 74 9.60 6.83 0.68
CA LYS A 74 10.92 6.64 1.27
C LYS A 74 10.89 5.62 2.39
N GLN A 75 9.85 5.66 3.21
CA GLN A 75 9.71 4.73 4.31
C GLN A 75 9.55 3.30 3.82
N LEU A 76 8.67 3.09 2.83
CA LEU A 76 8.47 1.76 2.27
C LEU A 76 9.75 1.22 1.65
N LYS A 77 10.46 2.04 0.90
CA LYS A 77 11.72 1.62 0.28
C LYS A 77 12.77 1.31 1.33
N GLY A 78 12.82 2.11 2.40
CA GLY A 78 13.74 1.86 3.49
C GLY A 78 13.47 0.55 4.21
N TRP A 79 12.24 0.09 4.21
CA TRP A 79 11.85 -1.17 4.82
C TRP A 79 12.04 -2.36 3.88
N GLY A 80 12.45 -2.12 2.64
CA GLY A 80 12.65 -3.18 1.67
C GLY A 80 11.37 -3.65 1.00
N CYS A 81 10.31 -2.85 1.05
CA CYS A 81 9.05 -3.21 0.41
C CYS A 81 9.18 -3.15 -1.11
N LYS A 82 8.63 -4.14 -1.78
CA LYS A 82 8.55 -4.17 -3.24
C LYS A 82 7.10 -3.96 -3.65
N PHE A 83 6.86 -2.97 -4.50
CA PHE A 83 5.49 -2.62 -4.88
C PHE A 83 5.49 -1.87 -6.19
N HIS A 84 4.29 -1.72 -6.77
CA HIS A 84 4.11 -1.04 -8.04
C HIS A 84 3.50 0.35 -7.85
N GLU A 85 2.59 0.48 -6.87
CA GLU A 85 1.88 1.74 -6.68
C GLU A 85 1.71 2.03 -5.20
N LEU A 86 1.57 3.32 -4.89
CA LEU A 86 1.21 3.79 -3.56
C LEU A 86 0.05 4.77 -3.68
N ILE A 87 -0.98 4.56 -2.85
CA ILE A 87 -2.13 5.47 -2.75
C ILE A 87 -2.13 6.03 -1.33
N VAL A 88 -2.10 7.37 -1.22
CA VAL A 88 -2.16 8.05 0.08
C VAL A 88 -3.47 8.81 0.21
N GLY A 89 -3.83 9.20 1.43
CA GLY A 89 -5.10 9.83 1.70
C GLY A 89 -5.26 11.24 1.13
N TYR A 90 -4.16 11.91 0.83
CA TYR A 90 -4.20 13.25 0.27
C TYR A 90 -2.94 13.52 -0.54
N ARG A 91 -3.11 14.14 -1.71
CA ARG A 91 -1.98 14.60 -2.52
C ARG A 91 -2.28 15.99 -3.03
N GLU A 92 -1.25 16.84 -3.04
CA GLU A 92 -1.34 18.18 -3.59
C GLU A 92 -1.13 18.14 -5.09
N GLY A 93 -1.71 19.11 -5.78
CA GLY A 93 -1.54 19.25 -7.22
C GLY A 93 -2.68 18.59 -7.99
N PRO A 94 -2.53 18.49 -9.31
CA PRO A 94 -3.59 17.98 -10.17
C PRO A 94 -3.59 16.46 -10.25
N PHE A 95 -3.49 15.80 -9.12
CA PHE A 95 -3.54 14.35 -9.07
C PHE A 95 -4.98 13.87 -9.02
N CYS A 96 -5.31 12.96 -9.89
CA CYS A 96 -6.62 12.33 -9.89
C CYS A 96 -6.49 10.94 -9.30
N TRP A 97 -7.42 10.62 -8.43
CA TRP A 97 -7.52 9.25 -7.96
C TRP A 97 -8.00 8.39 -9.13
N PRO A 98 -7.39 7.26 -9.33
CA PRO A 98 -7.89 6.37 -10.38
C PRO A 98 -9.31 5.95 -10.02
N THR A 99 -10.11 5.67 -11.03
CA THR A 99 -11.40 5.04 -10.80
C THR A 99 -11.13 3.80 -9.98
N LYS A 100 -12.08 3.48 -9.11
CA LYS A 100 -11.91 2.36 -8.19
C LYS A 100 -11.38 1.15 -8.94
N PRO A 101 -10.15 0.74 -8.69
CA PRO A 101 -9.59 -0.38 -9.42
C PRO A 101 -10.11 -1.70 -8.87
N HIS A 102 -10.05 -2.71 -9.71
CA HIS A 102 -10.38 -4.06 -9.29
C HIS A 102 -9.16 -4.67 -8.61
N PHE A 103 -9.36 -5.24 -7.44
CA PHE A 103 -8.32 -6.00 -6.74
C PHE A 103 -8.82 -7.42 -6.52
N ASP A 104 -7.91 -8.37 -6.69
CA ASP A 104 -8.20 -9.78 -6.43
C ASP A 104 -8.12 -10.09 -4.94
N MET A 105 -7.36 -9.30 -4.19
CA MET A 105 -7.19 -9.50 -2.76
C MET A 105 -6.93 -8.17 -2.08
N VAL A 106 -7.49 -8.00 -0.88
CA VAL A 106 -7.23 -6.82 -0.04
C VAL A 106 -6.70 -7.34 1.30
N ILE A 107 -5.57 -6.79 1.73
CA ILE A 107 -4.95 -7.16 3.01
C ILE A 107 -4.95 -5.93 3.90
N ASP A 108 -5.61 -6.05 5.06
CA ASP A 108 -5.90 -4.93 5.94
C ASP A 108 -6.01 -5.48 7.36
N ASP A 109 -5.64 -4.68 8.35
CA ASP A 109 -5.68 -5.12 9.74
C ASP A 109 -7.10 -5.44 10.23
N LYS A 110 -8.11 -4.87 9.61
CA LYS A 110 -9.50 -5.05 10.01
C LYS A 110 -10.30 -5.93 9.07
N ALA A 111 -9.82 -6.13 7.86
CA ALA A 111 -10.52 -6.94 6.88
C ALA A 111 -10.11 -8.39 7.05
N LYS A 112 -11.11 -9.27 7.04
CA LYS A 112 -10.81 -10.69 7.04
C LYS A 112 -10.80 -11.17 5.61
N ARG A 113 -9.88 -12.05 5.30
CA ARG A 113 -9.89 -12.69 4.00
C ARG A 113 -11.05 -13.66 3.96
N ILE A 114 -11.53 -13.93 2.76
CA ILE A 114 -12.68 -14.81 2.59
C ILE A 114 -12.44 -16.16 3.24
N GLU A 115 -11.24 -16.70 3.11
CA GLU A 115 -10.90 -18.00 3.68
C GLU A 115 -10.82 -18.00 5.19
N GLU A 116 -10.93 -16.83 5.82
CA GLU A 116 -10.94 -16.73 7.29
C GLU A 116 -12.34 -16.58 7.85
N LEU A 117 -13.32 -16.51 6.98
CA LEU A 117 -14.71 -16.38 7.43
C LEU A 117 -15.33 -17.70 7.83
#